data_64f6a6092cb3e13ee1bd02a008a3d127
#
_entry.id   64f6a6092cb3e13ee1bd02a008a3d127
#
_cell.length_a   1.000
_cell.length_b   1.000
_cell.length_c   1.000
_cell.angle_alpha   90.00
_cell.angle_beta   90.00
_cell.angle_gamma   90.00
#
_symmetry.space_group_name_H-M   'P 1'
#
loop_
_entity.id
_entity.type
_entity.pdbx_description
1 polymer ?
#
loop_
_entity_poly.entity_id
_entity_poly.type
_entity_poly.pdbx_seq_one_letter_code
_entity_poly.pdbx_strand_id
1 'polypeptide(L)'
;MIRERRNKEKLASYYKKFMEEGIVDPNVHPWVAESWQRCAAMKLPHETMPKLNKLSKEEIVEHQKAHEFIVRYVDGLYEQNKQHFNVHNLSMLLIDEDGYVIKNYALPFFQRVIEDIQGMRVLEENVGTSSISVAREHNVP
;
A
#
# COMPACT_ATOMS: atom_id res chain seq x y z
N MET A 1 6.97 -13.96 15.47
CA MET A 1 6.93 -14.92 14.34
C MET A 1 5.74 -15.89 14.40
N ILE A 2 5.57 -16.78 15.40
CA ILE A 2 4.43 -17.73 15.48
C ILE A 2 3.08 -17.00 15.63
N ARG A 3 2.99 -15.95 16.44
CA ARG A 3 1.77 -15.15 16.67
C ARG A 3 1.33 -14.39 15.41
N GLU A 4 2.26 -13.85 14.66
CA GLU A 4 1.98 -13.14 13.40
C GLU A 4 1.47 -14.07 12.30
N ARG A 5 2.07 -15.27 12.18
CA ARG A 5 1.63 -16.28 11.22
C ARG A 5 0.19 -16.71 11.52
N ARG A 6 -0.12 -16.96 12.80
CA ARG A 6 -1.46 -17.34 13.26
C ARG A 6 -2.51 -16.25 13.02
N ASN A 7 -2.11 -14.96 13.12
CA ASN A 7 -3.00 -13.85 12.82
C ASN A 7 -3.27 -13.72 11.31
N LYS A 8 -2.27 -13.94 10.47
CA LYS A 8 -2.43 -13.95 9.00
C LYS A 8 -3.37 -15.07 8.55
N GLU A 9 -3.22 -16.27 9.09
CA GLU A 9 -4.08 -17.41 8.76
C GLU A 9 -5.53 -17.16 9.17
N LYS A 10 -5.76 -16.55 10.34
CA LYS A 10 -7.12 -16.15 10.77
C LYS A 10 -7.73 -15.09 9.87
N LEU A 11 -6.99 -14.03 9.55
CA LEU A 11 -7.49 -12.97 8.69
C LEU A 11 -7.82 -13.52 7.29
N ALA A 12 -6.99 -14.41 6.76
CA ALA A 12 -7.25 -15.07 5.50
C ALA A 12 -8.53 -15.91 5.53
N SER A 13 -8.80 -16.63 6.65
CA SER A 13 -10.03 -17.38 6.82
C SER A 13 -11.27 -16.50 6.91
N TYR A 14 -11.17 -15.34 7.58
CA TYR A 14 -12.25 -14.35 7.65
C TYR A 14 -12.56 -13.75 6.28
N TYR A 15 -11.50 -13.43 5.51
CA TYR A 15 -11.65 -12.91 4.16
C TYR A 15 -12.30 -13.94 3.22
N LYS A 16 -11.86 -15.21 3.29
CA LYS A 16 -12.47 -16.30 2.52
C LYS A 16 -13.95 -16.41 2.81
N LYS A 17 -14.35 -16.43 4.09
CA LYS A 17 -15.75 -16.48 4.50
C LYS A 17 -16.56 -15.29 3.98
N PHE A 18 -15.99 -14.09 4.04
CA PHE A 18 -16.61 -12.89 3.46
C PHE A 18 -16.84 -13.04 1.96
N MET A 19 -15.86 -13.56 1.21
CA MET A 19 -15.98 -13.74 -0.25
C MET A 19 -17.00 -14.82 -0.63
N GLU A 20 -17.11 -15.89 0.14
CA GLU A 20 -18.00 -17.03 -0.15
C GLU A 20 -19.44 -16.77 0.33
N GLU A 21 -19.62 -16.16 1.49
CA GLU A 21 -20.90 -16.05 2.19
C GLU A 21 -21.40 -14.60 2.34
N GLY A 22 -20.57 -13.59 2.02
CA GLY A 22 -20.88 -12.18 2.27
C GLY A 22 -20.86 -11.79 3.76
N ILE A 23 -20.38 -12.66 4.65
CA ILE A 23 -20.42 -12.47 6.09
C ILE A 23 -19.08 -11.94 6.60
N VAL A 24 -19.11 -10.76 7.21
CA VAL A 24 -17.93 -10.20 7.91
C VAL A 24 -17.87 -10.78 9.32
N ASP A 25 -16.71 -11.36 9.66
CA ASP A 25 -16.46 -11.86 11.03
C ASP A 25 -16.31 -10.67 12.01
N PRO A 26 -16.94 -10.71 13.21
CA PRO A 26 -16.89 -9.62 14.18
C PRO A 26 -15.48 -9.33 14.74
N ASN A 27 -14.51 -10.22 14.53
CA ASN A 27 -13.12 -9.99 14.91
C ASN A 27 -12.31 -9.23 13.85
N VAL A 28 -12.89 -8.94 12.68
CA VAL A 28 -12.27 -8.08 11.66
C VAL A 28 -12.42 -6.63 12.09
N HIS A 29 -11.31 -5.86 11.99
CA HIS A 29 -11.35 -4.44 12.31
C HIS A 29 -12.38 -3.72 11.43
N PRO A 30 -13.24 -2.84 11.97
CA PRO A 30 -14.33 -2.19 11.23
C PRO A 30 -13.87 -1.55 9.91
N TRP A 31 -12.78 -0.82 9.92
CA TRP A 31 -12.24 -0.16 8.71
C TRP A 31 -11.83 -1.15 7.62
N VAL A 32 -11.30 -2.31 8.02
CA VAL A 32 -10.95 -3.39 7.06
C VAL A 32 -12.23 -4.02 6.50
N ALA A 33 -13.24 -4.22 7.34
CA ALA A 33 -14.53 -4.75 6.94
C ALA A 33 -15.25 -3.82 5.94
N GLU A 34 -15.24 -2.52 6.20
CA GLU A 34 -15.78 -1.50 5.30
C GLU A 34 -15.03 -1.48 3.95
N SER A 35 -13.71 -1.57 4.00
CA SER A 35 -12.88 -1.67 2.79
C SER A 35 -13.23 -2.92 1.97
N TRP A 36 -13.39 -4.09 2.60
CA TRP A 36 -13.82 -5.30 1.91
C TRP A 36 -15.17 -5.14 1.22
N GLN A 37 -16.13 -4.50 1.89
CA GLN A 37 -17.45 -4.24 1.33
C GLN A 37 -17.38 -3.30 0.11
N ARG A 38 -16.57 -2.21 0.20
CA ARG A 38 -16.35 -1.30 -0.94
C ARG A 38 -15.69 -2.02 -2.11
N CYS A 39 -14.62 -2.79 -1.86
CA CYS A 39 -13.93 -3.57 -2.89
C CYS A 39 -14.86 -4.58 -3.56
N ALA A 40 -15.71 -5.26 -2.80
CA ALA A 40 -16.70 -6.19 -3.33
C ALA A 40 -17.75 -5.47 -4.20
N ALA A 41 -18.23 -4.29 -3.76
CA ALA A 41 -19.16 -3.48 -4.54
C ALA A 41 -18.55 -2.99 -5.87
N MET A 42 -17.25 -2.68 -5.89
CA MET A 42 -16.50 -2.33 -7.10
C MET A 42 -16.18 -3.54 -7.98
N LYS A 43 -16.48 -4.76 -7.54
CA LYS A 43 -16.16 -6.03 -8.24
C LYS A 43 -14.67 -6.15 -8.58
N LEU A 44 -13.81 -5.71 -7.69
CA LEU A 44 -12.36 -5.83 -7.89
C LEU A 44 -11.95 -7.30 -7.94
N PRO A 45 -11.08 -7.68 -8.88
CA PRO A 45 -10.58 -9.04 -8.97
C PRO A 45 -9.74 -9.36 -7.72
N HIS A 46 -10.05 -10.45 -7.03
CA HIS A 46 -9.35 -10.87 -5.80
C HIS A 46 -8.31 -11.96 -6.05
N GLU A 47 -8.33 -12.59 -7.22
CA GLU A 47 -7.40 -13.67 -7.60
C GLU A 47 -6.28 -13.24 -8.54
N THR A 48 -6.40 -12.06 -9.14
CA THR A 48 -5.40 -11.55 -10.09
C THR A 48 -4.92 -10.17 -9.67
N MET A 49 -3.65 -9.89 -9.92
CA MET A 49 -3.14 -8.53 -9.76
C MET A 49 -3.96 -7.58 -10.66
N PRO A 50 -4.54 -6.53 -10.09
CA PRO A 50 -5.29 -5.57 -10.89
C PRO A 50 -4.39 -4.94 -11.95
N LYS A 51 -4.97 -4.52 -13.08
CA LYS A 51 -4.24 -3.71 -14.07
C LYS A 51 -3.88 -2.39 -13.40
N LEU A 52 -2.61 -2.24 -13.06
CA LEU A 52 -2.12 -1.08 -12.36
C LEU A 52 -1.93 0.06 -13.35
N ASN A 53 -2.64 1.17 -13.15
CA ASN A 53 -2.31 2.43 -13.79
C ASN A 53 -0.94 2.86 -13.29
N LYS A 54 0.03 2.91 -14.17
CA LYS A 54 1.40 3.27 -13.84
C LYS A 54 1.80 4.49 -14.65
N LEU A 55 2.32 5.50 -13.96
CA LEU A 55 2.92 6.67 -14.59
C LEU A 55 4.17 6.27 -15.38
N SER A 56 4.42 6.96 -16.48
CA SER A 56 5.70 6.95 -17.18
C SER A 56 6.79 7.56 -16.31
N LYS A 57 8.05 7.39 -16.71
CA LYS A 57 9.19 7.99 -15.98
C LYS A 57 9.12 9.53 -16.01
N GLU A 58 8.67 10.07 -17.10
CA GLU A 58 8.50 11.51 -17.31
C GLU A 58 7.41 12.07 -16.38
N GLU A 59 6.26 11.41 -16.32
CA GLU A 59 5.16 11.79 -15.42
C GLU A 59 5.57 11.69 -13.95
N ILE A 60 6.33 10.66 -13.55
CA ILE A 60 6.87 10.55 -12.18
C ILE A 60 7.72 11.78 -11.84
N VAL A 61 8.58 12.23 -12.77
CA VAL A 61 9.41 13.42 -12.56
C VAL A 61 8.57 14.68 -12.41
N GLU A 62 7.47 14.80 -13.15
CA GLU A 62 6.54 15.92 -13.03
C GLU A 62 5.83 15.92 -11.67
N HIS A 63 5.33 14.78 -11.22
CA HIS A 63 4.75 14.63 -9.89
C HIS A 63 5.77 14.94 -8.78
N GLN A 64 7.02 14.49 -8.92
CA GLN A 64 8.09 14.81 -7.97
C GLN A 64 8.41 16.32 -7.93
N LYS A 65 8.39 17.01 -9.07
CA LYS A 65 8.58 18.46 -9.13
C LYS A 65 7.42 19.22 -8.49
N ALA A 66 6.18 18.79 -8.73
CA ALA A 66 5.00 19.39 -8.11
C ALA A 66 5.07 19.31 -6.57
N HIS A 67 5.71 18.26 -6.04
CA HIS A 67 5.87 18.01 -4.61
C HIS A 67 7.31 18.20 -4.12
N GLU A 68 8.10 19.03 -4.80
CA GLU A 68 9.56 19.14 -4.56
C GLU A 68 9.92 19.35 -3.09
N PHE A 69 9.19 20.17 -2.37
CA PHE A 69 9.47 20.46 -0.97
C PHE A 69 9.42 19.19 -0.10
N ILE A 70 8.33 18.41 -0.21
CA ILE A 70 8.17 17.19 0.59
C ILE A 70 9.12 16.08 0.14
N VAL A 71 9.39 15.98 -1.17
CA VAL A 71 10.36 15.04 -1.73
C VAL A 71 11.73 15.28 -1.14
N ARG A 72 12.22 16.53 -1.17
CA ARG A 72 13.54 16.90 -0.60
C ARG A 72 13.61 16.68 0.90
N TYR A 73 12.53 16.99 1.62
CA TYR A 73 12.47 16.75 3.06
C TYR A 73 12.57 15.26 3.41
N VAL A 74 11.83 14.43 2.70
CA VAL A 74 11.81 12.97 2.89
C VAL A 74 13.13 12.33 2.44
N ASP A 75 13.74 12.81 1.35
CA ASP A 75 15.10 12.41 0.92
C ASP A 75 16.11 12.64 2.07
N GLY A 76 16.07 13.82 2.67
CA GLY A 76 16.93 14.15 3.82
C GLY A 76 16.69 13.26 5.04
N LEU A 77 15.43 13.02 5.38
CA LEU A 77 15.04 12.10 6.46
C LEU A 77 15.55 10.68 6.22
N TYR A 78 15.39 10.16 5.01
CA TYR A 78 15.87 8.83 4.66
C TYR A 78 17.39 8.72 4.77
N GLU A 79 18.15 9.66 4.21
CA GLU A 79 19.61 9.63 4.26
C GLU A 79 20.13 9.71 5.70
N GLN A 80 19.52 10.53 6.58
CA GLN A 80 19.89 10.63 8.00
C GLN A 80 19.61 9.33 8.76
N ASN A 81 18.60 8.55 8.35
CA ASN A 81 18.15 7.34 9.06
C ASN A 81 18.45 6.05 8.30
N LYS A 82 19.20 6.11 7.20
CA LYS A 82 19.47 4.99 6.29
C LYS A 82 20.00 3.73 6.99
N GLN A 83 20.87 3.90 7.99
CA GLN A 83 21.37 2.79 8.78
C GLN A 83 20.25 2.11 9.57
N HIS A 84 19.34 2.88 10.16
CA HIS A 84 18.18 2.34 10.88
C HIS A 84 17.25 1.56 9.97
N PHE A 85 16.95 2.12 8.78
CA PHE A 85 16.16 1.42 7.77
C PHE A 85 16.80 0.08 7.36
N ASN A 86 18.12 0.07 7.15
CA ASN A 86 18.87 -1.11 6.79
C ASN A 86 18.85 -2.19 7.88
N VAL A 87 19.12 -1.81 9.13
CA VAL A 87 19.18 -2.76 10.28
C VAL A 87 17.82 -3.40 10.55
N HIS A 88 16.73 -2.65 10.37
CA HIS A 88 15.38 -3.12 10.64
C HIS A 88 14.62 -3.61 9.41
N ASN A 89 15.28 -3.67 8.25
CA ASN A 89 14.66 -4.05 6.97
C ASN A 89 13.38 -3.25 6.66
N LEU A 90 13.44 -1.93 6.87
CA LEU A 90 12.32 -1.04 6.61
C LEU A 90 12.38 -0.49 5.19
N SER A 91 11.21 -0.29 4.59
CA SER A 91 11.02 0.43 3.34
C SER A 91 10.06 1.57 3.56
N MET A 92 10.23 2.67 2.81
CA MET A 92 9.33 3.81 2.88
C MET A 92 8.89 4.20 1.47
N LEU A 93 7.62 4.52 1.33
CA LEU A 93 7.02 5.02 0.09
C LEU A 93 6.53 6.45 0.34
N LEU A 94 6.77 7.35 -0.61
CA LEU A 94 6.11 8.63 -0.67
C LEU A 94 5.02 8.57 -1.74
N ILE A 95 3.81 8.87 -1.32
CA ILE A 95 2.60 8.79 -2.14
C ILE A 95 1.97 10.17 -2.17
N ASP A 96 1.60 10.64 -3.36
CA ASP A 96 0.94 11.93 -3.53
C ASP A 96 -0.57 11.87 -3.23
N GLU A 97 -1.23 13.03 -3.32
CA GLU A 97 -2.68 13.15 -3.07
C GLU A 97 -3.54 12.40 -4.09
N ASP A 98 -3.01 12.13 -5.28
CA ASP A 98 -3.69 11.33 -6.32
C ASP A 98 -3.49 9.82 -6.14
N GLY A 99 -2.68 9.43 -5.13
CA GLY A 99 -2.40 8.05 -4.77
C GLY A 99 -1.27 7.40 -5.56
N TYR A 100 -0.47 8.16 -6.28
CA TYR A 100 0.69 7.64 -7.00
C TYR A 100 1.92 7.54 -6.09
N VAL A 101 2.63 6.43 -6.18
CA VAL A 101 3.94 6.25 -5.53
C VAL A 101 4.98 7.05 -6.29
N ILE A 102 5.33 8.23 -5.79
CA ILE A 102 6.27 9.14 -6.45
C ILE A 102 7.71 8.93 -6.04
N LYS A 103 7.95 8.33 -4.86
CA LYS A 103 9.29 7.97 -4.38
C LYS A 103 9.24 6.66 -3.61
N ASN A 104 10.34 5.96 -3.67
CA ASN A 104 10.50 4.67 -3.04
C ASN A 104 11.91 4.53 -2.46
N TYR A 105 11.96 4.29 -1.16
CA TYR A 105 13.17 4.14 -0.36
C TYR A 105 13.25 2.71 0.14
N ALA A 106 13.79 1.83 -0.71
CA ALA A 106 13.91 0.42 -0.36
C ALA A 106 15.34 -0.03 -0.27
N LEU A 107 15.51 -1.09 0.51
CA LEU A 107 16.75 -1.82 0.55
C LEU A 107 17.05 -2.50 -0.81
N PRO A 108 18.33 -2.65 -1.18
CA PRO A 108 18.74 -3.29 -2.43
C PRO A 108 18.12 -4.68 -2.66
N PHE A 109 17.84 -5.42 -1.59
CA PHE A 109 17.20 -6.74 -1.67
C PHE A 109 15.74 -6.66 -2.15
N PHE A 110 15.03 -5.57 -1.83
CA PHE A 110 13.66 -5.33 -2.26
C PHE A 110 13.56 -4.49 -3.54
N GLN A 111 14.67 -3.95 -4.05
CA GLN A 111 14.66 -3.04 -5.20
C GLN A 111 13.95 -3.62 -6.41
N ARG A 112 14.12 -4.91 -6.72
CA ARG A 112 13.43 -5.53 -7.86
C ARG A 112 11.91 -5.55 -7.73
N VAL A 113 11.39 -5.80 -6.52
CA VAL A 113 9.94 -5.79 -6.26
C VAL A 113 9.41 -4.36 -6.25
N ILE A 114 10.26 -3.41 -5.95
CA ILE A 114 9.91 -2.02 -5.64
C ILE A 114 10.14 -1.07 -6.82
N GLU A 115 11.07 -1.35 -7.74
CA GLU A 115 11.14 -0.67 -9.04
C GLU A 115 9.83 -0.81 -9.82
N ASP A 116 9.10 -1.91 -9.59
CA ASP A 116 7.78 -2.11 -10.17
C ASP A 116 6.67 -1.29 -9.51
N ILE A 117 6.84 -0.83 -8.27
CA ILE A 117 5.82 -0.08 -7.52
C ILE A 117 5.86 1.42 -7.81
N GLN A 118 7.02 1.99 -8.12
CA GLN A 118 7.12 3.42 -8.39
C GLN A 118 6.30 3.80 -9.62
N GLY A 119 5.49 4.84 -9.48
CA GLY A 119 4.52 5.28 -10.48
C GLY A 119 3.16 4.57 -10.38
N MET A 120 3.02 3.53 -9.54
CA MET A 120 1.74 2.85 -9.37
C MET A 120 0.77 3.69 -8.58
N ARG A 121 -0.51 3.64 -8.95
CA ARG A 121 -1.60 4.21 -8.17
C ARG A 121 -2.09 3.18 -7.17
N VAL A 122 -2.02 3.52 -5.87
CA VAL A 122 -2.27 2.58 -4.76
C VAL A 122 -3.56 2.90 -3.98
N LEU A 123 -4.56 3.42 -4.67
CA LEU A 123 -5.89 3.63 -4.11
C LEU A 123 -6.67 2.31 -4.02
N GLU A 124 -7.76 2.30 -3.24
CA GLU A 124 -8.58 1.12 -3.01
C GLU A 124 -9.13 0.52 -4.31
N GLU A 125 -9.57 1.35 -5.25
CA GLU A 125 -10.03 0.92 -6.58
C GLU A 125 -8.92 0.30 -7.45
N ASN A 126 -7.65 0.52 -7.13
CA ASN A 126 -6.51 0.01 -7.89
C ASN A 126 -5.90 -1.25 -7.28
N VAL A 127 -5.75 -1.28 -5.96
CA VAL A 127 -5.01 -2.34 -5.26
C VAL A 127 -5.85 -3.10 -4.23
N GLY A 128 -7.11 -2.72 -4.08
CA GLY A 128 -7.98 -3.29 -3.06
C GLY A 128 -7.62 -2.85 -1.64
N THR A 129 -8.07 -3.64 -0.67
CA THR A 129 -7.82 -3.36 0.75
C THR A 129 -6.34 -3.48 1.09
N SER A 130 -5.75 -2.37 1.48
CA SER A 130 -4.37 -2.29 1.96
C SER A 130 -4.28 -1.33 3.14
N SER A 131 -3.18 -1.36 3.89
CA SER A 131 -2.96 -0.38 4.97
C SER A 131 -2.97 1.06 4.45
N ILE A 132 -2.44 1.28 3.26
CA ILE A 132 -2.39 2.59 2.60
C ILE A 132 -3.80 3.06 2.23
N SER A 133 -4.58 2.22 1.54
CA SER A 133 -5.93 2.57 1.11
C SER A 133 -6.87 2.80 2.30
N VAL A 134 -6.79 1.96 3.33
CA VAL A 134 -7.60 2.11 4.55
C VAL A 134 -7.21 3.38 5.33
N ALA A 135 -5.92 3.65 5.51
CA ALA A 135 -5.46 4.86 6.19
C ALA A 135 -5.94 6.14 5.49
N ARG A 136 -5.89 6.16 4.17
CA ARG A 136 -6.35 7.28 3.35
C ARG A 136 -7.85 7.51 3.49
N GLU A 137 -8.68 6.46 3.36
CA GLU A 137 -10.14 6.57 3.47
C GLU A 137 -10.59 7.12 4.84
N HIS A 138 -9.89 6.75 5.90
CA HIS A 138 -10.20 7.20 7.25
C HIS A 138 -9.41 8.45 7.67
N ASN A 139 -8.59 9.01 6.78
CA ASN A 139 -7.73 10.18 7.03
C ASN A 139 -6.89 10.04 8.33
N VAL A 140 -6.29 8.89 8.51
CA VAL A 140 -5.45 8.54 9.66
C VAL A 140 -4.07 8.10 9.21
N PRO A 141 -3.02 8.32 10.07
CA PRO A 141 -1.66 7.86 9.76
C PRO A 141 -1.52 6.33 9.85
#